data_50c5b2f81b31941e225d84ede8ca4b87
#
_entry.id   50c5b2f81b31941e225d84ede8ca4b87
#
_cell.length_a   1.000
_cell.length_b   1.000
_cell.length_c   1.000
_cell.angle_alpha   90.00
_cell.angle_beta   90.00
_cell.angle_gamma   90.00
#
_symmetry.space_group_name_H-M   'P 1'
#
loop_
_entity.id
_entity.type
_entity.pdbx_description
1 polymer ?
#
loop_
_entity_poly.entity_id
_entity_poly.type
_entity_poly.pdbx_seq_one_letter_code
_entity_poly.pdbx_strand_id
1 'polypeptide(L)'
;DPLPRSLLGIFDTLRRQLNPAAEATLVAGFRRRRDSTLISLKVLLLLILVPLLVQQVSRTYIISPAVDHFAPDLPFLSYPKPQLEEQAVEKLRVFKAEIEFDALLRGDSIPTQDELQQKLSAKAEELKEEADSESTHAIKNVLADLAATVAFVVVCLFSREELRVLRGFFDEAVYGLSDSAKAFAIILFTDIFVGFHSPEGWTVLLDGIANHFGFPARENFILLFIATFPVILATIFK
;
A
#
# COMPACT_ATOMS: atom_id res chain seq x y z
N ASP A 1 27.45 -48.16 46.03
CA ASP A 1 27.21 -46.72 45.90
C ASP A 1 26.12 -46.50 44.83
N PRO A 2 25.05 -45.86 45.18
CA PRO A 2 24.00 -45.56 44.18
C PRO A 2 24.51 -44.55 43.13
N LEU A 3 24.29 -44.89 41.88
CA LEU A 3 24.62 -44.04 40.74
C LEU A 3 24.09 -42.61 40.95
N PRO A 4 24.87 -41.59 40.63
CA PRO A 4 24.43 -40.19 40.77
C PRO A 4 23.11 -39.95 40.03
N ARG A 5 22.16 -39.26 40.67
CA ARG A 5 20.84 -38.94 40.11
C ARG A 5 20.92 -38.27 38.72
N SER A 6 22.02 -37.62 38.44
CA SER A 6 22.30 -37.00 37.12
C SER A 6 22.48 -38.05 36.01
N LEU A 7 23.07 -39.22 36.31
CA LEU A 7 23.24 -40.28 35.31
C LEU A 7 21.92 -41.00 34.99
N LEU A 8 21.07 -41.23 36.01
CA LEU A 8 19.74 -41.79 35.79
C LEU A 8 18.88 -40.89 34.92
N GLY A 9 18.97 -39.55 35.08
CA GLY A 9 18.29 -38.58 34.21
C GLY A 9 18.78 -38.60 32.76
N ILE A 10 20.08 -38.84 32.53
CA ILE A 10 20.66 -39.00 31.21
C ILE A 10 20.19 -40.30 30.55
N PHE A 11 20.17 -41.42 31.29
CA PHE A 11 19.64 -42.68 30.78
C PHE A 11 18.16 -42.66 30.46
N ASP A 12 17.33 -41.97 31.24
CA ASP A 12 15.91 -41.76 30.94
C ASP A 12 15.70 -40.85 29.71
N THR A 13 16.52 -39.86 29.56
CA THR A 13 16.48 -38.99 28.37
C THR A 13 16.91 -39.74 27.11
N LEU A 14 18.00 -40.52 27.18
CA LEU A 14 18.45 -41.37 26.09
C LEU A 14 17.42 -42.47 25.75
N ARG A 15 16.81 -43.11 26.75
CA ARG A 15 15.75 -44.10 26.51
C ARG A 15 14.50 -43.50 25.88
N ARG A 16 14.15 -42.28 26.22
CA ARG A 16 13.06 -41.53 25.55
C ARG A 16 13.42 -41.17 24.11
N GLN A 17 14.66 -40.78 23.83
CA GLN A 17 15.14 -40.44 22.49
C GLN A 17 15.35 -41.68 21.60
N LEU A 18 15.67 -42.84 22.15
CA LEU A 18 15.84 -44.10 21.42
C LEU A 18 14.54 -44.91 21.26
N ASN A 19 13.41 -44.39 21.76
CA ASN A 19 12.12 -45.05 21.61
C ASN A 19 11.57 -44.83 20.16
N PRO A 20 11.28 -45.90 19.39
CA PRO A 20 10.71 -45.78 18.05
C PRO A 20 9.41 -44.98 18.01
N ALA A 21 8.65 -44.97 19.11
CA ALA A 21 7.46 -44.11 19.23
C ALA A 21 7.81 -42.62 19.32
N ALA A 22 8.97 -42.24 19.86
CA ALA A 22 9.44 -40.84 19.86
C ALA A 22 9.84 -40.37 18.45
N GLU A 23 10.47 -41.26 17.68
CA GLU A 23 10.80 -40.97 16.30
C GLU A 23 9.52 -40.75 15.44
N ALA A 24 8.53 -41.63 15.60
CA ALA A 24 7.24 -41.50 14.92
C ALA A 24 6.52 -40.18 15.30
N THR A 25 6.58 -39.74 16.55
CA THR A 25 5.98 -38.47 16.99
C THR A 25 6.75 -37.27 16.49
N LEU A 26 8.09 -37.33 16.38
CA LEU A 26 8.91 -36.27 15.77
C LEU A 26 8.60 -36.12 14.27
N VAL A 27 8.57 -37.25 13.54
CA VAL A 27 8.24 -37.25 12.10
C VAL A 27 6.82 -36.72 11.87
N ALA A 28 5.85 -37.13 12.68
CA ALA A 28 4.48 -36.61 12.62
C ALA A 28 4.42 -35.09 12.91
N GLY A 29 5.20 -34.64 13.90
CA GLY A 29 5.35 -33.22 14.24
C GLY A 29 5.94 -32.41 13.06
N PHE A 30 6.99 -32.93 12.42
CA PHE A 30 7.59 -32.31 11.23
C PHE A 30 6.61 -32.23 10.05
N ARG A 31 5.88 -33.29 9.78
CA ARG A 31 4.87 -33.31 8.71
C ARG A 31 3.77 -32.28 8.99
N ARG A 32 3.25 -32.24 10.21
CA ARG A 32 2.21 -31.28 10.59
C ARG A 32 2.69 -29.84 10.44
N ARG A 33 3.91 -29.50 10.84
CA ARG A 33 4.49 -28.17 10.68
C ARG A 33 4.66 -27.79 9.22
N ARG A 34 5.18 -28.70 8.40
CA ARG A 34 5.32 -28.49 6.96
C ARG A 34 3.96 -28.23 6.31
N ASP A 35 2.96 -29.03 6.63
CA ASP A 35 1.63 -28.90 6.06
C ASP A 35 0.97 -27.58 6.51
N SER A 36 1.12 -27.20 7.78
CA SER A 36 0.69 -25.89 8.30
C SER A 36 1.36 -24.73 7.56
N THR A 37 2.67 -24.80 7.34
CA THR A 37 3.41 -23.77 6.59
C THR A 37 2.94 -23.67 5.14
N LEU A 38 2.73 -24.80 4.47
CA LEU A 38 2.25 -24.81 3.07
C LEU A 38 0.82 -24.26 2.95
N ILE A 39 -0.07 -24.61 3.88
CA ILE A 39 -1.43 -24.08 3.94
C ILE A 39 -1.37 -22.56 4.18
N SER A 40 -0.55 -22.12 5.14
CA SER A 40 -0.40 -20.70 5.46
C SER A 40 0.15 -19.89 4.27
N LEU A 41 1.16 -20.42 3.57
CA LEU A 41 1.71 -19.79 2.39
C LEU A 41 0.68 -19.72 1.25
N LYS A 42 -0.05 -20.82 1.01
CA LYS A 42 -1.12 -20.85 0.00
C LYS A 42 -2.18 -19.80 0.28
N VAL A 43 -2.66 -19.71 1.52
CA VAL A 43 -3.69 -18.73 1.90
C VAL A 43 -3.17 -17.31 1.81
N LEU A 44 -1.95 -17.06 2.25
CA LEU A 44 -1.32 -15.75 2.13
C LEU A 44 -1.23 -15.32 0.65
N LEU A 45 -0.82 -16.24 -0.23
CA LEU A 45 -0.79 -15.97 -1.67
C LEU A 45 -2.20 -15.72 -2.23
N LEU A 46 -3.21 -16.48 -1.83
CA LEU A 46 -4.60 -16.27 -2.26
C LEU A 46 -5.13 -14.91 -1.80
N LEU A 47 -4.85 -14.50 -0.56
CA LEU A 47 -5.26 -13.21 -0.02
C LEU A 47 -4.64 -12.01 -0.75
N ILE A 48 -3.47 -12.18 -1.33
CA ILE A 48 -2.77 -11.13 -2.07
C ILE A 48 -3.11 -11.21 -3.55
N LEU A 49 -2.92 -12.39 -4.19
CA LEU A 49 -3.01 -12.52 -5.64
C LEU A 49 -4.45 -12.42 -6.17
N VAL A 50 -5.44 -12.99 -5.46
CA VAL A 50 -6.83 -12.96 -5.94
C VAL A 50 -7.38 -11.54 -5.99
N PRO A 51 -7.30 -10.72 -4.93
CA PRO A 51 -7.74 -9.32 -5.00
C PRO A 51 -7.01 -8.50 -6.06
N LEU A 52 -5.68 -8.66 -6.17
CA LEU A 52 -4.89 -7.95 -7.18
C LEU A 52 -5.29 -8.34 -8.62
N LEU A 53 -5.49 -9.64 -8.87
CA LEU A 53 -5.95 -10.09 -10.18
C LEU A 53 -7.36 -9.60 -10.48
N VAL A 54 -8.26 -9.65 -9.50
CA VAL A 54 -9.64 -9.13 -9.66
C VAL A 54 -9.61 -7.64 -9.93
N GLN A 55 -8.79 -6.86 -9.19
CA GLN A 55 -8.61 -5.43 -9.43
C GLN A 55 -8.18 -5.17 -10.88
N GLN A 56 -7.10 -5.81 -11.31
CA GLN A 56 -6.52 -5.56 -12.63
C GLN A 56 -7.46 -5.99 -13.76
N VAL A 57 -8.05 -7.19 -13.63
CA VAL A 57 -8.97 -7.72 -14.65
C VAL A 57 -10.26 -6.90 -14.70
N SER A 58 -10.87 -6.61 -13.56
CA SER A 58 -12.10 -5.81 -13.51
C SER A 58 -11.87 -4.39 -14.04
N ARG A 59 -10.74 -3.76 -13.68
CA ARG A 59 -10.38 -2.44 -14.16
C ARG A 59 -10.26 -2.42 -15.69
N THR A 60 -9.53 -3.38 -16.27
CA THR A 60 -9.20 -3.37 -17.71
C THR A 60 -10.39 -3.77 -18.58
N TYR A 61 -11.11 -4.83 -18.21
CA TYR A 61 -12.10 -5.45 -19.09
C TYR A 61 -13.54 -5.09 -18.78
N ILE A 62 -13.83 -4.61 -17.57
CA ILE A 62 -15.21 -4.31 -17.15
C ILE A 62 -15.36 -2.82 -16.86
N ILE A 63 -14.57 -2.29 -15.94
CA ILE A 63 -14.75 -0.94 -15.40
C ILE A 63 -14.34 0.11 -16.42
N SER A 64 -13.17 -0.02 -17.07
CA SER A 64 -12.73 0.98 -18.04
C SER A 64 -13.70 1.11 -19.22
N PRO A 65 -14.12 0.03 -19.92
CA PRO A 65 -15.09 0.17 -20.99
C PRO A 65 -16.45 0.66 -20.49
N ALA A 66 -16.88 0.25 -19.29
CA ALA A 66 -18.14 0.73 -18.73
C ALA A 66 -18.10 2.22 -18.41
N VAL A 67 -17.07 2.68 -17.72
CA VAL A 67 -16.90 4.11 -17.41
C VAL A 67 -16.79 4.94 -18.68
N ASP A 68 -15.98 4.51 -19.66
CA ASP A 68 -15.81 5.24 -20.93
C ASP A 68 -17.10 5.30 -21.75
N HIS A 69 -17.94 4.28 -21.66
CA HIS A 69 -19.24 4.24 -22.35
C HIS A 69 -20.29 5.13 -21.67
N PHE A 70 -20.35 5.11 -20.34
CA PHE A 70 -21.38 5.81 -19.58
C PHE A 70 -20.97 7.21 -19.10
N ALA A 71 -19.70 7.56 -19.15
CA ALA A 71 -19.20 8.87 -18.71
C ALA A 71 -19.93 10.05 -19.37
N PRO A 72 -20.25 10.02 -20.69
CA PRO A 72 -20.98 11.12 -21.33
C PRO A 72 -22.40 11.32 -20.78
N ASP A 73 -23.05 10.24 -20.33
CA ASP A 73 -24.43 10.26 -19.84
C ASP A 73 -24.52 10.56 -18.33
N LEU A 74 -23.42 10.45 -17.62
CA LEU A 74 -23.35 10.61 -16.17
C LEU A 74 -22.41 11.77 -15.80
N PRO A 75 -22.94 13.00 -15.68
CA PRO A 75 -22.12 14.20 -15.45
C PRO A 75 -21.19 14.09 -14.24
N PHE A 76 -21.58 13.35 -13.19
CA PHE A 76 -20.76 13.16 -12.01
C PHE A 76 -19.50 12.29 -12.25
N LEU A 77 -19.46 11.53 -13.35
CA LEU A 77 -18.27 10.77 -13.77
C LEU A 77 -17.33 11.61 -14.64
N SER A 78 -17.85 12.67 -15.27
CA SER A 78 -17.10 13.54 -16.17
C SER A 78 -16.65 14.85 -15.51
N TYR A 79 -17.16 15.18 -14.32
CA TYR A 79 -16.77 16.39 -13.63
C TYR A 79 -15.42 16.21 -12.96
N PRO A 80 -14.43 17.03 -13.26
CA PRO A 80 -13.19 17.06 -12.51
C PRO A 80 -13.51 17.39 -11.04
N LYS A 81 -12.82 16.72 -10.12
CA LYS A 81 -12.97 17.04 -8.70
C LYS A 81 -12.57 18.50 -8.47
N PRO A 82 -13.28 19.25 -7.61
CA PRO A 82 -12.96 20.67 -7.36
C PRO A 82 -11.48 20.92 -7.04
N GLN A 83 -10.81 19.93 -6.44
CA GLN A 83 -9.39 20.00 -6.13
C GLN A 83 -8.49 19.96 -7.38
N LEU A 84 -8.88 19.22 -8.43
CA LEU A 84 -8.15 19.16 -9.70
C LEU A 84 -8.34 20.45 -10.50
N GLU A 85 -9.53 21.04 -10.43
CA GLU A 85 -9.78 22.39 -11.03
C GLU A 85 -8.93 23.45 -10.32
N GLU A 86 -8.83 23.42 -9.00
CA GLU A 86 -7.99 24.35 -8.23
C GLU A 86 -6.52 24.24 -8.63
N GLN A 87 -6.02 23.01 -8.82
CA GLN A 87 -4.67 22.76 -9.32
C GLN A 87 -4.48 23.25 -10.76
N ALA A 88 -5.43 23.01 -11.62
CA ALA A 88 -5.37 23.49 -13.00
C ALA A 88 -5.29 25.02 -13.04
N VAL A 89 -6.07 25.72 -12.22
CA VAL A 89 -6.01 27.18 -12.09
C VAL A 89 -4.64 27.63 -11.56
N GLU A 90 -4.07 26.96 -10.60
CA GLU A 90 -2.75 27.31 -10.07
C GLU A 90 -1.64 27.05 -11.11
N LYS A 91 -1.65 25.89 -11.79
CA LYS A 91 -0.74 25.62 -12.92
C LYS A 91 -0.83 26.69 -14.00
N LEU A 92 -2.05 27.17 -14.30
CA LEU A 92 -2.26 28.23 -15.28
C LEU A 92 -1.69 29.59 -14.84
N ARG A 93 -1.79 29.91 -13.55
CA ARG A 93 -1.18 31.12 -12.97
C ARG A 93 0.34 31.08 -13.04
N VAL A 94 0.94 29.92 -12.68
CA VAL A 94 2.38 29.71 -12.78
C VAL A 94 2.85 29.85 -14.23
N PHE A 95 2.15 29.21 -15.17
CA PHE A 95 2.46 29.31 -16.60
C PHE A 95 2.42 30.75 -17.13
N LYS A 96 1.44 31.55 -16.68
CA LYS A 96 1.37 32.97 -17.02
C LYS A 96 2.58 33.73 -16.48
N ALA A 97 2.95 33.50 -15.21
CA ALA A 97 4.09 34.15 -14.59
C ALA A 97 5.42 33.74 -15.25
N GLU A 98 5.55 32.50 -15.70
CA GLU A 98 6.73 32.01 -16.44
C GLU A 98 6.89 32.74 -17.78
N ILE A 99 5.81 32.91 -18.53
CA ILE A 99 5.84 33.66 -19.82
C ILE A 99 6.30 35.10 -19.60
N GLU A 100 5.75 35.75 -18.58
CA GLU A 100 6.11 37.15 -18.27
C GLU A 100 7.56 37.25 -17.77
N PHE A 101 8.01 36.33 -16.98
CA PHE A 101 9.38 36.28 -16.47
C PHE A 101 10.42 35.99 -17.56
N ASP A 102 10.15 35.04 -18.45
CA ASP A 102 11.00 34.69 -19.57
C ASP A 102 11.16 35.88 -20.56
N ALA A 103 10.08 36.61 -20.81
CA ALA A 103 10.15 37.80 -21.65
C ALA A 103 11.06 38.88 -21.02
N LEU A 104 10.97 39.06 -19.70
CA LEU A 104 11.84 40.00 -18.98
C LEU A 104 13.31 39.57 -19.01
N LEU A 105 13.60 38.25 -18.84
CA LEU A 105 14.97 37.75 -18.87
C LEU A 105 15.66 37.89 -20.24
N ARG A 106 14.91 37.65 -21.30
CA ARG A 106 15.46 37.73 -22.68
C ARG A 106 15.54 39.16 -23.19
N GLY A 107 14.96 40.13 -22.48
CA GLY A 107 14.87 41.51 -22.95
C GLY A 107 13.93 41.68 -24.13
N ASP A 108 13.04 40.69 -24.34
CA ASP A 108 12.03 40.73 -25.37
C ASP A 108 10.84 41.63 -24.93
N SER A 109 10.09 42.15 -25.89
CA SER A 109 8.83 42.81 -25.57
C SER A 109 7.87 41.81 -24.90
N ILE A 110 7.23 42.21 -23.83
CA ILE A 110 6.16 41.43 -23.19
C ILE A 110 5.15 41.01 -24.25
N PRO A 111 4.74 39.74 -24.34
CA PRO A 111 3.78 39.30 -25.36
C PRO A 111 2.54 40.18 -25.37
N THR A 112 2.04 40.45 -26.55
CA THR A 112 0.82 41.21 -26.73
C THR A 112 -0.32 40.51 -25.99
N GLN A 113 -1.29 41.28 -25.52
CA GLN A 113 -2.41 40.74 -24.73
C GLN A 113 -3.16 39.61 -25.48
N ASP A 114 -3.27 39.72 -26.81
CA ASP A 114 -3.90 38.70 -27.66
C ASP A 114 -3.06 37.41 -27.74
N GLU A 115 -1.72 37.52 -27.87
CA GLU A 115 -0.82 36.39 -27.90
C GLU A 115 -0.78 35.65 -26.53
N LEU A 116 -0.77 36.41 -25.43
CA LEU A 116 -0.85 35.87 -24.08
C LEU A 116 -2.17 35.12 -23.86
N GLN A 117 -3.29 35.74 -24.30
CA GLN A 117 -4.61 35.12 -24.18
C GLN A 117 -4.71 33.83 -25.00
N GLN A 118 -4.15 33.80 -26.21
CA GLN A 118 -4.12 32.59 -27.03
C GLN A 118 -3.32 31.47 -26.40
N LYS A 119 -2.13 31.76 -25.82
CA LYS A 119 -1.31 30.78 -25.12
C LYS A 119 -2.00 30.28 -23.85
N LEU A 120 -2.63 31.16 -23.08
CA LEU A 120 -3.36 30.80 -21.87
C LEU A 120 -4.60 29.96 -22.17
N SER A 121 -5.35 30.24 -23.22
CA SER A 121 -6.53 29.45 -23.62
C SER A 121 -6.13 28.03 -24.05
N ALA A 122 -5.07 27.90 -24.85
CA ALA A 122 -4.55 26.59 -25.25
C ALA A 122 -4.06 25.77 -24.02
N LYS A 123 -3.36 26.44 -23.10
CA LYS A 123 -2.90 25.76 -21.85
C LYS A 123 -4.06 25.44 -20.92
N ALA A 124 -5.08 26.25 -20.84
CA ALA A 124 -6.28 25.99 -20.06
C ALA A 124 -7.04 24.75 -20.57
N GLU A 125 -7.13 24.59 -21.90
CA GLU A 125 -7.76 23.44 -22.55
C GLU A 125 -6.97 22.13 -22.23
N GLU A 126 -5.64 22.19 -22.41
CA GLU A 126 -4.75 21.07 -22.03
C GLU A 126 -4.91 20.66 -20.55
N LEU A 127 -4.89 21.64 -19.63
CA LEU A 127 -5.04 21.38 -18.19
C LEU A 127 -6.43 20.84 -17.83
N LYS A 128 -7.46 21.26 -18.56
CA LYS A 128 -8.80 20.71 -18.38
C LYS A 128 -8.87 19.25 -18.82
N GLU A 129 -8.32 18.91 -19.98
CA GLU A 129 -8.26 17.53 -20.47
C GLU A 129 -7.45 16.64 -19.50
N GLU A 130 -6.33 17.15 -18.96
CA GLU A 130 -5.53 16.46 -17.94
C GLU A 130 -6.38 16.19 -16.68
N ALA A 131 -7.07 17.19 -16.16
CA ALA A 131 -7.92 17.07 -14.96
C ALA A 131 -9.11 16.10 -15.18
N ASP A 132 -9.75 16.15 -16.34
CA ASP A 132 -10.83 15.22 -16.71
C ASP A 132 -10.32 13.78 -16.81
N SER A 133 -9.15 13.59 -17.42
CA SER A 133 -8.48 12.28 -17.50
C SER A 133 -8.12 11.74 -16.13
N GLU A 134 -7.47 12.54 -15.27
CA GLU A 134 -7.10 12.15 -13.91
C GLU A 134 -8.34 11.80 -13.07
N SER A 135 -9.41 12.58 -13.17
CA SER A 135 -10.67 12.29 -12.48
C SER A 135 -11.26 10.95 -12.92
N THR A 136 -11.29 10.71 -14.24
CA THR A 136 -11.79 9.45 -14.80
C THR A 136 -10.94 8.25 -14.35
N HIS A 137 -9.62 8.39 -14.36
CA HIS A 137 -8.70 7.37 -13.88
C HIS A 137 -8.91 7.05 -12.40
N ALA A 138 -9.11 8.09 -11.57
CA ALA A 138 -9.37 7.91 -10.15
C ALA A 138 -10.68 7.14 -9.88
N ILE A 139 -11.74 7.45 -10.62
CA ILE A 139 -13.01 6.73 -10.52
C ILE A 139 -12.83 5.25 -10.91
N LYS A 140 -12.12 4.98 -12.01
CA LYS A 140 -11.81 3.62 -12.44
C LYS A 140 -11.02 2.86 -11.36
N ASN A 141 -10.04 3.50 -10.72
CA ASN A 141 -9.27 2.92 -9.62
C ASN A 141 -10.16 2.57 -8.43
N VAL A 142 -10.97 3.53 -7.96
CA VAL A 142 -11.86 3.33 -6.80
C VAL A 142 -12.85 2.19 -7.03
N LEU A 143 -13.43 2.09 -8.23
CA LEU A 143 -14.34 0.99 -8.58
C LEU A 143 -13.62 -0.35 -8.64
N ALA A 144 -12.38 -0.38 -9.16
CA ALA A 144 -11.56 -1.57 -9.18
C ALA A 144 -11.13 -2.01 -7.77
N ASP A 145 -10.80 -1.07 -6.89
CA ASP A 145 -10.49 -1.34 -5.49
C ASP A 145 -11.70 -1.89 -4.73
N LEU A 146 -12.89 -1.39 -5.03
CA LEU A 146 -14.12 -1.94 -4.46
C LEU A 146 -14.33 -3.41 -4.90
N ALA A 147 -14.12 -3.72 -6.18
CA ALA A 147 -14.20 -5.09 -6.68
C ALA A 147 -13.14 -6.00 -6.02
N ALA A 148 -11.90 -5.50 -5.86
CA ALA A 148 -10.83 -6.19 -5.15
C ALA A 148 -11.17 -6.43 -3.67
N THR A 149 -11.76 -5.44 -3.02
CA THR A 149 -12.20 -5.55 -1.62
C THR A 149 -13.28 -6.62 -1.46
N VAL A 150 -14.25 -6.66 -2.36
CA VAL A 150 -15.27 -7.73 -2.38
C VAL A 150 -14.61 -9.10 -2.57
N ALA A 151 -13.67 -9.23 -3.52
CA ALA A 151 -12.94 -10.47 -3.75
C ALA A 151 -12.14 -10.89 -2.51
N PHE A 152 -11.46 -9.96 -1.85
CA PHE A 152 -10.74 -10.21 -0.60
C PHE A 152 -11.68 -10.75 0.50
N VAL A 153 -12.83 -10.12 0.70
CA VAL A 153 -13.84 -10.57 1.68
C VAL A 153 -14.33 -11.97 1.33
N VAL A 154 -14.61 -12.24 0.05
CA VAL A 154 -15.01 -13.58 -0.41
C VAL A 154 -13.94 -14.62 -0.09
N VAL A 155 -12.67 -14.35 -0.42
CA VAL A 155 -11.56 -15.26 -0.07
C VAL A 155 -11.50 -15.49 1.44
N CYS A 156 -11.62 -14.44 2.25
CA CYS A 156 -11.64 -14.57 3.71
C CYS A 156 -12.81 -15.45 4.23
N LEU A 157 -13.99 -15.30 3.63
CA LEU A 157 -15.16 -16.08 4.02
C LEU A 157 -15.04 -17.56 3.65
N PHE A 158 -14.45 -17.87 2.50
CA PHE A 158 -14.27 -19.25 2.04
C PHE A 158 -13.06 -19.94 2.67
N SER A 159 -12.04 -19.19 3.08
CA SER A 159 -10.78 -19.72 3.63
C SER A 159 -10.69 -19.58 5.16
N ARG A 160 -11.81 -19.63 5.88
CA ARG A 160 -11.84 -19.39 7.35
C ARG A 160 -10.98 -20.38 8.14
N GLU A 161 -10.98 -21.64 7.74
CA GLU A 161 -10.19 -22.69 8.42
C GLU A 161 -8.70 -22.47 8.17
N GLU A 162 -8.34 -22.18 6.93
CA GLU A 162 -6.97 -21.92 6.55
C GLU A 162 -6.45 -20.62 7.17
N LEU A 163 -7.30 -19.59 7.32
CA LEU A 163 -6.96 -18.36 8.05
C LEU A 163 -6.66 -18.63 9.52
N ARG A 164 -7.35 -19.60 10.13
CA ARG A 164 -7.05 -20.02 11.50
C ARG A 164 -5.67 -20.68 11.57
N VAL A 165 -5.33 -21.50 10.57
CA VAL A 165 -3.98 -22.09 10.46
C VAL A 165 -2.92 -21.00 10.23
N LEU A 166 -3.20 -20.03 9.36
CA LEU A 166 -2.31 -18.89 9.10
C LEU A 166 -2.06 -18.07 10.37
N ARG A 167 -3.10 -17.77 11.15
CA ARG A 167 -2.96 -17.09 12.44
C ARG A 167 -2.06 -17.90 13.39
N GLY A 168 -2.31 -19.21 13.53
CA GLY A 168 -1.47 -20.08 14.35
C GLY A 168 -0.01 -20.12 13.90
N PHE A 169 0.23 -20.05 12.60
CA PHE A 169 1.58 -19.94 12.03
C PHE A 169 2.27 -18.63 12.43
N PHE A 170 1.58 -17.49 12.34
CA PHE A 170 2.14 -16.22 12.80
C PHE A 170 2.39 -16.20 14.29
N ASP A 171 1.46 -16.72 15.09
CA ASP A 171 1.65 -16.84 16.54
C ASP A 171 2.89 -17.68 16.86
N GLU A 172 3.05 -18.86 16.23
CA GLU A 172 4.23 -19.71 16.42
C GLU A 172 5.53 -19.03 15.96
N ALA A 173 5.49 -18.29 14.83
CA ALA A 173 6.65 -17.57 14.34
C ALA A 173 7.07 -16.44 15.30
N VAL A 174 6.12 -15.65 15.81
CA VAL A 174 6.40 -14.55 16.74
C VAL A 174 6.85 -15.08 18.11
N TYR A 175 6.19 -16.10 18.64
CA TYR A 175 6.60 -16.72 19.92
C TYR A 175 7.94 -17.46 19.82
N GLY A 176 8.27 -18.00 18.65
CA GLY A 176 9.54 -18.68 18.38
C GLY A 176 10.74 -17.73 18.26
N LEU A 177 10.52 -16.43 18.08
CA LEU A 177 11.59 -15.44 18.08
C LEU A 177 12.17 -15.30 19.50
N SER A 178 13.50 -15.20 19.58
CA SER A 178 14.15 -14.82 20.84
C SER A 178 13.75 -13.41 21.27
N ASP A 179 13.81 -13.12 22.55
CA ASP A 179 13.47 -11.77 23.05
C ASP A 179 14.35 -10.69 22.44
N SER A 180 15.64 -11.02 22.15
CA SER A 180 16.53 -10.11 21.42
C SER A 180 16.07 -9.87 19.99
N ALA A 181 15.55 -10.88 19.28
CA ALA A 181 15.05 -10.75 17.92
C ALA A 181 13.74 -9.94 17.88
N LYS A 182 12.86 -10.12 18.89
CA LYS A 182 11.65 -9.28 19.05
C LYS A 182 12.02 -7.83 19.29
N ALA A 183 12.94 -7.58 20.23
CA ALA A 183 13.42 -6.23 20.51
C ALA A 183 14.05 -5.57 19.26
N PHE A 184 14.89 -6.31 18.54
CA PHE A 184 15.48 -5.83 17.30
C PHE A 184 14.42 -5.50 16.24
N ALA A 185 13.42 -6.36 16.05
CA ALA A 185 12.32 -6.11 15.10
C ALA A 185 11.53 -4.84 15.47
N ILE A 186 11.24 -4.62 16.75
CA ILE A 186 10.56 -3.41 17.23
C ILE A 186 11.44 -2.17 16.98
N ILE A 187 12.73 -2.23 17.29
CA ILE A 187 13.66 -1.13 17.06
C ILE A 187 13.74 -0.82 15.57
N LEU A 188 13.91 -1.85 14.71
CA LEU A 188 14.00 -1.70 13.26
C LEU A 188 12.71 -1.09 12.69
N PHE A 189 11.54 -1.59 13.13
CA PHE A 189 10.26 -1.03 12.73
C PHE A 189 10.13 0.43 13.15
N THR A 190 10.47 0.75 14.40
CA THR A 190 10.42 2.12 14.90
C THR A 190 11.40 3.01 14.15
N ASP A 191 12.60 2.54 13.85
CA ASP A 191 13.61 3.30 13.11
C ASP A 191 13.16 3.60 11.68
N ILE A 192 12.58 2.62 10.99
CA ILE A 192 12.04 2.81 9.64
C ILE A 192 10.87 3.82 9.64
N PHE A 193 9.93 3.72 10.58
CA PHE A 193 8.74 4.56 10.57
C PHE A 193 8.87 5.90 11.31
N VAL A 194 9.75 5.97 12.29
CA VAL A 194 9.96 7.18 13.12
C VAL A 194 11.30 7.85 12.79
N GLY A 195 12.34 7.08 12.50
CA GLY A 195 13.69 7.57 12.18
C GLY A 195 13.88 7.98 10.72
N PHE A 196 13.11 7.41 9.79
CA PHE A 196 13.17 7.74 8.37
C PHE A 196 12.43 9.06 8.09
N HIS A 197 13.07 10.17 8.41
CA HIS A 197 12.55 11.52 8.20
C HIS A 197 12.89 12.09 6.82
N SER A 198 13.07 11.26 5.78
CA SER A 198 13.23 11.79 4.42
C SER A 198 11.86 12.34 3.94
N PRO A 199 11.69 13.65 3.85
CA PRO A 199 10.48 14.25 3.28
C PRO A 199 10.19 13.70 1.90
N GLU A 200 11.22 13.44 1.10
CA GLU A 200 11.12 12.96 -0.28
C GLU A 200 10.50 11.57 -0.35
N GLY A 201 10.87 10.64 0.55
CA GLY A 201 10.32 9.29 0.60
C GLY A 201 8.83 9.28 0.94
N TRP A 202 8.44 10.09 1.92
CA TRP A 202 7.03 10.27 2.30
C TRP A 202 6.24 10.99 1.22
N THR A 203 6.83 11.98 0.56
CA THR A 203 6.20 12.69 -0.56
C THR A 203 5.83 11.71 -1.67
N VAL A 204 6.78 10.89 -2.14
CA VAL A 204 6.52 9.90 -3.20
C VAL A 204 5.42 8.91 -2.81
N LEU A 205 5.42 8.43 -1.57
CA LEU A 205 4.39 7.50 -1.07
C LEU A 205 3.00 8.17 -1.03
N LEU A 206 2.91 9.35 -0.43
CA LEU A 206 1.65 10.07 -0.24
C LEU A 206 1.11 10.60 -1.56
N ASP A 207 1.97 11.06 -2.48
CA ASP A 207 1.60 11.44 -3.84
C ASP A 207 1.04 10.25 -4.61
N GLY A 208 1.69 9.09 -4.51
CA GLY A 208 1.20 7.87 -5.13
C GLY A 208 -0.20 7.47 -4.64
N ILE A 209 -0.43 7.54 -3.32
CA ILE A 209 -1.75 7.27 -2.73
C ILE A 209 -2.76 8.34 -3.16
N ALA A 210 -2.41 9.62 -3.08
CA ALA A 210 -3.30 10.71 -3.44
C ALA A 210 -3.72 10.62 -4.92
N ASN A 211 -2.77 10.41 -5.82
CA ASN A 211 -3.02 10.26 -7.26
C ASN A 211 -3.89 9.04 -7.58
N HIS A 212 -3.69 7.92 -6.85
CA HIS A 212 -4.53 6.73 -7.01
C HIS A 212 -6.02 7.03 -6.79
N PHE A 213 -6.33 7.87 -5.79
CA PHE A 213 -7.69 8.30 -5.47
C PHE A 213 -8.11 9.61 -6.16
N GLY A 214 -7.25 10.20 -7.01
CA GLY A 214 -7.50 11.47 -7.70
C GLY A 214 -7.60 12.65 -6.75
N PHE A 215 -6.84 12.63 -5.66
CA PHE A 215 -6.66 13.79 -4.79
C PHE A 215 -5.33 14.46 -5.13
N PRO A 216 -5.29 15.81 -5.22
CA PRO A 216 -4.02 16.50 -5.33
C PRO A 216 -3.22 16.32 -4.04
N ALA A 217 -1.99 15.89 -4.19
CA ALA A 217 -1.07 15.87 -3.07
C ALA A 217 -0.68 17.31 -2.71
N ARG A 218 -1.27 17.83 -1.64
CA ARG A 218 -0.95 19.18 -1.14
C ARG A 218 0.30 19.10 -0.29
N GLU A 219 1.32 19.87 -0.61
CA GLU A 219 2.57 19.95 0.19
C GLU A 219 2.29 20.15 1.70
N ASN A 220 1.34 21.01 2.01
CA ASN A 220 0.96 21.26 3.41
C ASN A 220 0.42 20.01 4.12
N PHE A 221 -0.31 19.14 3.40
CA PHE A 221 -0.80 17.88 3.96
C PHE A 221 0.36 16.90 4.18
N ILE A 222 1.26 16.80 3.21
CA ILE A 222 2.44 15.95 3.28
C ILE A 222 3.32 16.38 4.46
N LEU A 223 3.61 17.67 4.59
CA LEU A 223 4.40 18.21 5.68
C LEU A 223 3.74 17.96 7.05
N LEU A 224 2.42 18.14 7.14
CA LEU A 224 1.67 17.86 8.36
C LEU A 224 1.72 16.38 8.71
N PHE A 225 1.57 15.49 7.73
CA PHE A 225 1.66 14.04 7.91
C PHE A 225 3.04 13.63 8.42
N ILE A 226 4.11 14.10 7.78
CA ILE A 226 5.50 13.82 8.17
C ILE A 226 5.79 14.34 9.60
N ALA A 227 5.23 15.46 9.96
CA ALA A 227 5.43 16.03 11.29
C ALA A 227 4.64 15.30 12.39
N THR A 228 3.48 14.72 12.08
CA THR A 228 2.55 14.18 13.09
C THR A 228 2.58 12.65 13.17
N PHE A 229 2.67 11.95 12.05
CA PHE A 229 2.57 10.50 11.98
C PHE A 229 3.64 9.76 12.79
N PRO A 230 4.95 10.12 12.72
CA PRO A 230 5.97 9.51 13.55
C PRO A 230 5.72 9.69 15.05
N VAL A 231 5.21 10.85 15.46
CA VAL A 231 4.91 11.14 16.87
C VAL A 231 3.73 10.29 17.36
N ILE A 232 2.70 10.12 16.53
CA ILE A 232 1.56 9.25 16.84
C ILE A 232 2.03 7.79 16.99
N LEU A 233 2.83 7.29 16.04
CA LEU A 233 3.38 5.94 16.12
C LEU A 233 4.24 5.75 17.37
N ALA A 234 5.16 6.67 17.64
CA ALA A 234 6.01 6.61 18.83
C ALA A 234 5.20 6.61 20.13
N THR A 235 4.02 7.26 20.16
CA THR A 235 3.13 7.29 21.31
C THR A 235 2.36 5.97 21.48
N ILE A 236 1.96 5.34 20.38
CA ILE A 236 1.22 4.05 20.40
C ILE A 236 2.14 2.89 20.82
N PHE A 237 3.41 2.92 20.42
CA PHE A 237 4.39 1.86 20.72
C PHE A 237 5.18 2.08 22.00
N LYS A 238 4.88 3.10 22.78
CA LYS A 238 5.49 3.38 24.09
C LYS A 238 4.77 2.66 25.22
#